data_57d325020613a590e28299caf7b09792
#
_entry.id   57d325020613a590e28299caf7b09792
#
_cell.length_a   1.000
_cell.length_b   1.000
_cell.length_c   1.000
_cell.angle_alpha   90.00
_cell.angle_beta   90.00
_cell.angle_gamma   90.00
#
_symmetry.space_group_name_H-M   'P 1'
#
loop_
_entity.id
_entity.type
_entity.pdbx_description
1 polymer ?
#
loop_
_entity_poly.entity_id
_entity_poly.type
_entity_poly.pdbx_seq_one_letter_code
_entity_poly.pdbx_strand_id
1 'polypeptide(L)'
;MAFRKNIKKKTIKTTSTKRKKNVVPASHKIDGIVYASKELADFHRTLKGNPVVKDFHLMNVTEEKKYNSGRYKSKECYINGIKFDSLMEAKYYVYLLEQKNNGFIKDFSMQVKFPLMDKYRNQFTGKVIRGIDYYADFVVNKLDDSVEAIDVKGVETDVFKIKQKLFGSIYPDIRLVCYRWSAKYGNRWVELDELKKLIAADKKKRK
;
A
#
# COMPACT_ATOMS: atom_id res chain seq x y z
N MET A 1 55.50 -46.36 22.11
CA MET A 1 54.06 -46.62 22.32
C MET A 1 53.28 -45.64 21.44
N ALA A 2 52.61 -46.10 20.35
CA ALA A 2 51.95 -45.27 19.36
C ALA A 2 50.46 -45.38 19.60
N PHE A 3 49.82 -44.24 19.93
CA PHE A 3 48.38 -44.12 20.07
C PHE A 3 47.71 -43.89 18.70
N ARG A 4 47.07 -44.90 18.15
CA ARG A 4 46.20 -44.80 17.00
C ARG A 4 44.82 -44.22 17.44
N LYS A 5 44.49 -42.98 17.06
CA LYS A 5 43.13 -42.43 17.20
C LYS A 5 42.25 -42.92 16.06
N ASN A 6 41.22 -43.69 16.39
CA ASN A 6 40.16 -44.11 15.48
C ASN A 6 39.24 -42.92 15.17
N ILE A 7 39.31 -42.34 13.95
CA ILE A 7 38.37 -41.33 13.48
C ILE A 7 37.23 -42.07 12.78
N LYS A 8 36.07 -42.18 13.45
CA LYS A 8 34.83 -42.65 12.84
C LYS A 8 34.35 -41.62 11.78
N LYS A 9 34.39 -41.98 10.50
CA LYS A 9 33.79 -41.22 9.43
C LYS A 9 32.27 -41.18 9.61
N LYS A 10 31.73 -40.02 9.99
CA LYS A 10 30.29 -39.76 10.00
C LYS A 10 29.82 -39.56 8.57
N THR A 11 29.10 -40.54 8.02
CA THR A 11 28.47 -40.43 6.70
C THR A 11 27.32 -39.40 6.80
N ILE A 12 27.51 -38.25 6.18
CA ILE A 12 26.46 -37.23 6.06
C ILE A 12 25.50 -37.74 4.99
N LYS A 13 24.32 -38.20 5.40
CA LYS A 13 23.21 -38.48 4.49
C LYS A 13 22.70 -37.12 3.95
N THR A 14 23.08 -36.78 2.74
CA THR A 14 22.46 -35.68 2.00
C THR A 14 21.04 -36.07 1.63
N THR A 15 20.08 -35.63 2.44
CA THR A 15 18.67 -35.67 2.05
C THR A 15 18.48 -34.65 0.92
N SER A 16 18.39 -35.13 -0.33
CA SER A 16 17.98 -34.31 -1.47
C SER A 16 16.52 -33.89 -1.24
N THR A 17 16.33 -32.70 -0.71
CA THR A 17 15.02 -32.05 -0.71
C THR A 17 14.62 -31.81 -2.18
N LYS A 18 13.73 -32.66 -2.70
CA LYS A 18 13.09 -32.44 -4.00
C LYS A 18 12.53 -31.01 -4.00
N ARG A 19 13.11 -30.12 -4.81
CA ARG A 19 12.55 -28.79 -5.04
C ARG A 19 11.11 -28.97 -5.51
N LYS A 20 10.14 -28.56 -4.69
CA LYS A 20 8.73 -28.50 -5.09
C LYS A 20 8.68 -27.66 -6.36
N LYS A 21 8.12 -28.19 -7.44
CA LYS A 21 7.87 -27.42 -8.67
C LYS A 21 7.01 -26.23 -8.27
N ASN A 22 7.43 -25.00 -8.64
CA ASN A 22 6.65 -23.81 -8.44
C ASN A 22 5.41 -23.88 -9.34
N VAL A 23 4.32 -24.41 -8.80
CA VAL A 23 3.03 -24.47 -9.51
C VAL A 23 2.33 -23.12 -9.28
N VAL A 24 1.93 -22.45 -10.36
CA VAL A 24 1.13 -21.23 -10.29
C VAL A 24 -0.27 -21.59 -9.81
N PRO A 25 -0.73 -21.03 -8.67
CA PRO A 25 -2.11 -21.26 -8.21
C PRO A 25 -3.12 -20.75 -9.25
N ALA A 26 -4.21 -21.47 -9.45
CA ALA A 26 -5.28 -21.06 -10.38
C ALA A 26 -5.85 -19.66 -10.03
N SER A 27 -5.86 -19.31 -8.75
CA SER A 27 -6.27 -17.98 -8.27
C SER A 27 -5.41 -16.82 -8.77
N HIS A 28 -4.21 -17.10 -9.29
CA HIS A 28 -3.29 -16.09 -9.84
C HIS A 28 -3.40 -15.97 -11.36
N LYS A 29 -4.26 -16.77 -12.02
CA LYS A 29 -4.46 -16.73 -13.47
C LYS A 29 -5.79 -16.09 -13.82
N ILE A 30 -5.77 -15.13 -14.74
CA ILE A 30 -6.96 -14.47 -15.29
C ILE A 30 -6.69 -14.18 -16.76
N ASP A 31 -7.60 -14.59 -17.64
CA ASP A 31 -7.55 -14.32 -19.09
C ASP A 31 -6.18 -14.71 -19.70
N GLY A 32 -5.60 -15.82 -19.27
CA GLY A 32 -4.27 -16.27 -19.73
C GLY A 32 -3.08 -15.54 -19.09
N ILE A 33 -3.31 -14.51 -18.29
CA ILE A 33 -2.28 -13.73 -17.63
C ILE A 33 -1.97 -14.33 -16.25
N VAL A 34 -0.69 -14.46 -15.93
CA VAL A 34 -0.21 -14.93 -14.62
C VAL A 34 0.27 -13.76 -13.79
N TYR A 35 -0.34 -13.57 -12.63
CA TYR A 35 0.01 -12.50 -11.69
C TYR A 35 0.94 -13.02 -10.58
N ALA A 36 1.84 -12.16 -10.12
CA ALA A 36 2.79 -12.48 -9.06
C ALA A 36 2.12 -12.70 -7.69
N SER A 37 0.90 -12.20 -7.50
CA SER A 37 0.12 -12.41 -6.27
C SER A 37 -1.37 -12.57 -6.58
N LYS A 38 -2.07 -13.27 -5.65
CA LYS A 38 -3.53 -13.36 -5.68
C LYS A 38 -4.17 -11.97 -5.63
N GLU A 39 -3.62 -11.06 -4.84
CA GLU A 39 -4.14 -9.71 -4.68
C GLU A 39 -4.17 -8.92 -5.99
N LEU A 40 -3.12 -9.04 -6.82
CA LEU A 40 -3.09 -8.44 -8.16
C LEU A 40 -4.11 -9.07 -9.08
N ALA A 41 -4.26 -10.39 -9.04
CA ALA A 41 -5.26 -11.09 -9.83
C ALA A 41 -6.68 -10.68 -9.42
N ASP A 42 -6.96 -10.60 -8.11
CA ASP A 42 -8.26 -10.15 -7.61
C ASP A 42 -8.54 -8.70 -8.01
N PHE A 43 -7.52 -7.85 -7.99
CA PHE A 43 -7.66 -6.45 -8.43
C PHE A 43 -7.95 -6.37 -9.95
N HIS A 44 -7.30 -7.18 -10.78
CA HIS A 44 -7.67 -7.28 -12.20
C HIS A 44 -9.17 -7.60 -12.38
N ARG A 45 -9.70 -8.58 -11.62
CA ARG A 45 -11.14 -8.92 -11.70
C ARG A 45 -12.03 -7.73 -11.33
N THR A 46 -11.62 -6.95 -10.33
CA THR A 46 -12.34 -5.75 -9.93
C THR A 46 -12.32 -4.66 -11.00
N LEU A 47 -11.19 -4.50 -11.71
CA LEU A 47 -11.06 -3.47 -12.76
C LEU A 47 -11.80 -3.85 -14.03
N LYS A 48 -11.83 -5.16 -14.36
CA LYS A 48 -12.49 -5.66 -15.57
C LYS A 48 -14.00 -5.42 -15.50
N GLY A 49 -14.52 -4.63 -16.46
CA GLY A 49 -15.94 -4.28 -16.51
C GLY A 49 -16.37 -3.18 -15.52
N ASN A 50 -15.44 -2.57 -14.79
CA ASN A 50 -15.74 -1.44 -13.92
C ASN A 50 -16.02 -0.19 -14.77
N PRO A 51 -17.20 0.45 -14.67
CA PRO A 51 -17.62 1.52 -15.59
C PRO A 51 -16.77 2.80 -15.50
N VAL A 52 -16.06 3.00 -14.37
CA VAL A 52 -15.21 4.19 -14.17
C VAL A 52 -13.76 3.95 -14.63
N VAL A 53 -13.41 2.72 -14.99
CA VAL A 53 -12.08 2.34 -15.46
C VAL A 53 -12.12 2.17 -16.97
N LYS A 54 -11.46 3.09 -17.68
CA LYS A 54 -11.38 3.06 -19.16
C LYS A 54 -10.31 2.09 -19.64
N ASP A 55 -9.15 2.10 -18.97
CA ASP A 55 -8.02 1.21 -19.24
C ASP A 55 -7.25 0.90 -17.95
N PHE A 56 -6.52 -0.20 -17.95
CA PHE A 56 -5.59 -0.52 -16.87
C PHE A 56 -4.46 -1.44 -17.35
N HIS A 57 -3.30 -1.29 -16.71
CA HIS A 57 -2.16 -2.17 -16.89
C HIS A 57 -1.52 -2.44 -15.54
N LEU A 58 -1.56 -3.71 -15.11
CA LEU A 58 -0.97 -4.15 -13.86
C LEU A 58 0.40 -4.76 -14.13
N MET A 59 1.45 -4.12 -13.60
CA MET A 59 2.80 -4.65 -13.66
C MET A 59 2.96 -5.90 -12.79
N ASN A 60 4.11 -6.55 -12.85
CA ASN A 60 4.38 -7.83 -12.18
C ASN A 60 3.57 -9.03 -12.70
N VAL A 61 3.18 -8.95 -13.96
CA VAL A 61 2.84 -10.14 -14.73
C VAL A 61 4.11 -10.96 -14.93
N THR A 62 4.04 -12.27 -14.71
CA THR A 62 5.18 -13.15 -14.90
C THR A 62 4.82 -14.30 -15.83
N GLU A 63 5.79 -14.76 -16.60
CA GLU A 63 5.65 -16.02 -17.30
C GLU A 63 5.49 -17.17 -16.29
N GLU A 64 4.67 -18.14 -16.61
CA GLU A 64 4.40 -19.28 -15.71
C GLU A 64 5.68 -19.99 -15.25
N LYS A 65 6.68 -20.07 -16.13
CA LYS A 65 8.00 -20.66 -15.83
C LYS A 65 8.84 -19.86 -14.84
N LYS A 66 8.60 -18.55 -14.73
CA LYS A 66 9.34 -17.62 -13.85
C LYS A 66 8.59 -17.30 -12.56
N TYR A 67 7.40 -17.87 -12.36
CA TYR A 67 6.61 -17.62 -11.17
C TYR A 67 7.38 -18.04 -9.91
N ASN A 68 7.53 -17.10 -8.97
CA ASN A 68 8.19 -17.32 -7.70
C ASN A 68 7.38 -16.65 -6.57
N SER A 69 6.60 -17.46 -5.83
CA SER A 69 5.78 -16.96 -4.74
C SER A 69 6.66 -16.37 -3.63
N GLY A 70 6.54 -15.07 -3.38
CA GLY A 70 7.18 -14.41 -2.24
C GLY A 70 8.25 -13.35 -2.57
N ARG A 71 8.68 -13.19 -3.82
CA ARG A 71 9.71 -12.19 -4.17
C ARG A 71 9.20 -10.97 -4.94
N TYR A 72 7.97 -10.98 -5.42
CA TYR A 72 7.42 -9.86 -6.18
C TYR A 72 6.70 -8.90 -5.24
N LYS A 73 7.33 -7.77 -4.97
CA LYS A 73 6.63 -6.60 -4.45
C LYS A 73 5.96 -5.92 -5.63
N SER A 74 4.63 -5.99 -5.70
CA SER A 74 3.85 -5.22 -6.65
C SER A 74 4.17 -3.75 -6.44
N LYS A 75 4.79 -3.11 -7.42
CA LYS A 75 5.24 -1.73 -7.25
C LYS A 75 4.52 -0.76 -8.17
N GLU A 76 4.07 -1.21 -9.32
CA GLU A 76 3.54 -0.28 -10.31
C GLU A 76 2.30 -0.83 -10.97
N CYS A 77 1.29 0.02 -11.11
CA CYS A 77 0.14 -0.24 -11.97
C CYS A 77 -0.32 1.08 -12.62
N TYR A 78 -1.01 0.95 -13.72
CA TYR A 78 -1.56 2.07 -14.46
C TYR A 78 -3.08 1.89 -14.54
N ILE A 79 -3.83 2.94 -14.26
CA ILE A 79 -5.29 2.98 -14.37
C ILE A 79 -5.66 4.31 -15.01
N ASN A 80 -6.42 4.29 -16.09
CA ASN A 80 -6.80 5.47 -16.88
C ASN A 80 -5.58 6.33 -17.27
N GLY A 81 -4.46 5.67 -17.65
CA GLY A 81 -3.22 6.34 -18.01
C GLY A 81 -2.40 6.89 -16.84
N ILE A 82 -2.87 6.79 -15.61
CA ILE A 82 -2.18 7.28 -14.41
C ILE A 82 -1.36 6.14 -13.79
N LYS A 83 -0.08 6.44 -13.50
CA LYS A 83 0.83 5.52 -12.81
C LYS A 83 0.64 5.59 -11.30
N PHE A 84 0.61 4.42 -10.65
CA PHE A 84 0.59 4.27 -9.19
C PHE A 84 1.79 3.44 -8.74
N ASP A 85 2.49 3.92 -7.73
CA ASP A 85 3.62 3.21 -7.11
C ASP A 85 3.15 2.19 -6.06
N SER A 86 1.90 2.29 -5.64
CA SER A 86 1.26 1.44 -4.64
C SER A 86 -0.09 0.90 -5.14
N LEU A 87 -0.27 -0.41 -5.01
CA LEU A 87 -1.55 -1.06 -5.28
C LEU A 87 -2.69 -0.53 -4.38
N MET A 88 -2.36 -0.09 -3.17
CA MET A 88 -3.34 0.48 -2.24
C MET A 88 -3.84 1.84 -2.71
N GLU A 89 -2.95 2.71 -3.20
CA GLU A 89 -3.32 3.98 -3.81
C GLU A 89 -4.17 3.77 -5.06
N ALA A 90 -3.77 2.82 -5.94
CA ALA A 90 -4.54 2.47 -7.13
C ALA A 90 -5.96 1.99 -6.79
N LYS A 91 -6.12 1.15 -5.77
CA LYS A 91 -7.44 0.69 -5.29
C LYS A 91 -8.26 1.85 -4.73
N TYR A 92 -7.62 2.76 -3.99
CA TYR A 92 -8.30 3.92 -3.43
C TYR A 92 -8.72 4.91 -4.51
N TYR A 93 -7.91 5.09 -5.56
CA TYR A 93 -8.26 5.88 -6.74
C TYR A 93 -9.52 5.37 -7.42
N VAL A 94 -9.62 4.05 -7.67
CA VAL A 94 -10.84 3.45 -8.25
C VAL A 94 -12.04 3.69 -7.36
N TYR A 95 -11.88 3.51 -6.05
CA TYR A 95 -12.93 3.82 -5.07
C TYR A 95 -13.39 5.28 -5.17
N LEU A 96 -12.45 6.25 -5.25
CA LEU A 96 -12.81 7.68 -5.40
C LEU A 96 -13.50 7.98 -6.72
N LEU A 97 -13.10 7.32 -7.82
CA LEU A 97 -13.81 7.43 -9.09
C LEU A 97 -15.26 6.97 -8.97
N GLU A 98 -15.50 5.84 -8.30
CA GLU A 98 -16.84 5.32 -8.01
C GLU A 98 -17.63 6.29 -7.14
N GLN A 99 -17.02 6.84 -6.08
CA GLN A 99 -17.68 7.84 -5.21
C GLN A 99 -18.07 9.11 -6.00
N LYS A 100 -17.20 9.59 -6.87
CA LYS A 100 -17.49 10.74 -7.74
C LYS A 100 -18.58 10.43 -8.75
N ASN A 101 -18.51 9.28 -9.42
CA ASN A 101 -19.50 8.85 -10.40
C ASN A 101 -20.91 8.67 -9.78
N ASN A 102 -20.97 8.22 -8.53
CA ASN A 102 -22.21 8.06 -7.78
C ASN A 102 -22.68 9.33 -7.06
N GLY A 103 -21.95 10.45 -7.22
CA GLY A 103 -22.33 11.74 -6.62
C GLY A 103 -22.15 11.83 -5.11
N PHE A 104 -21.31 10.98 -4.49
CA PHE A 104 -21.02 11.03 -3.05
C PHE A 104 -19.91 12.01 -2.68
N ILE A 105 -19.11 12.43 -3.65
CA ILE A 105 -18.11 13.50 -3.53
C ILE A 105 -18.20 14.42 -4.75
N LYS A 106 -17.77 15.68 -4.60
CA LYS A 106 -17.72 16.65 -5.71
C LYS A 106 -16.60 16.32 -6.68
N ASP A 107 -15.39 16.24 -6.15
CA ASP A 107 -14.16 15.97 -6.91
C ASP A 107 -13.02 15.54 -6.01
N PHE A 108 -11.92 15.12 -6.62
CA PHE A 108 -10.67 14.87 -5.91
C PHE A 108 -9.45 15.19 -6.77
N SER A 109 -8.34 15.51 -6.10
CA SER A 109 -7.02 15.69 -6.68
C SER A 109 -6.05 14.68 -6.10
N MET A 110 -4.92 14.46 -6.80
CA MET A 110 -3.93 13.47 -6.40
C MET A 110 -2.58 14.15 -6.15
N GLN A 111 -1.77 13.55 -5.26
CA GLN A 111 -0.39 13.95 -4.98
C GLN A 111 -0.25 15.45 -4.69
N VAL A 112 -1.17 15.97 -3.86
CA VAL A 112 -1.21 17.40 -3.54
C VAL A 112 -0.16 17.74 -2.50
N LYS A 113 0.63 18.74 -2.83
CA LYS A 113 1.70 19.24 -1.96
C LYS A 113 1.17 20.25 -0.95
N PHE A 114 1.52 20.05 0.33
CA PHE A 114 1.27 20.95 1.45
C PHE A 114 2.62 21.34 2.10
N PRO A 115 3.10 22.59 1.95
CA PRO A 115 4.28 23.06 2.65
C PRO A 115 4.05 23.08 4.17
N LEU A 116 4.91 22.41 4.94
CA LEU A 116 4.80 22.37 6.41
C LEU A 116 5.88 23.23 7.10
N MET A 117 6.95 23.54 6.43
CA MET A 117 8.00 24.41 6.90
C MET A 117 8.78 24.96 5.71
N ASP A 118 9.01 26.24 5.68
CA ASP A 118 9.84 26.84 4.65
C ASP A 118 11.33 26.52 4.84
N LYS A 119 12.09 26.57 3.74
CA LYS A 119 13.55 26.53 3.83
C LYS A 119 14.05 27.79 4.54
N TYR A 120 15.05 27.64 5.42
CA TYR A 120 15.67 28.77 6.10
C TYR A 120 17.17 28.60 6.25
N ARG A 121 17.86 29.71 6.51
CA ARG A 121 19.29 29.70 6.87
C ARG A 121 19.41 29.72 8.39
N ASN A 122 20.07 28.70 8.94
CA ASN A 122 20.37 28.65 10.36
C ASN A 122 21.40 29.75 10.72
N GLN A 123 21.04 30.64 11.59
CA GLN A 123 21.85 31.82 11.94
C GLN A 123 23.16 31.43 12.63
N PHE A 124 23.17 30.34 13.40
CA PHE A 124 24.37 29.93 14.16
C PHE A 124 25.35 29.13 13.28
N THR A 125 24.87 28.34 12.35
CA THR A 125 25.73 27.48 11.54
C THR A 125 25.93 27.97 10.11
N GLY A 126 25.18 29.00 9.68
CA GLY A 126 25.15 29.49 8.30
C GLY A 126 24.57 28.50 7.26
N LYS A 127 24.18 27.29 7.69
CA LYS A 127 23.68 26.25 6.79
C LYS A 127 22.25 26.51 6.36
N VAL A 128 21.95 26.19 5.12
CA VAL A 128 20.56 26.18 4.60
C VAL A 128 19.89 24.90 5.07
N ILE A 129 18.79 25.06 5.80
CA ILE A 129 17.92 23.95 6.20
C ILE A 129 16.80 23.85 5.18
N ARG A 130 16.58 22.64 4.66
CA ARG A 130 15.53 22.38 3.67
C ARG A 130 14.16 22.49 4.32
N GLY A 131 13.18 22.96 3.55
CA GLY A 131 11.79 22.94 3.93
C GLY A 131 11.26 21.52 4.14
N ILE A 132 10.12 21.42 4.78
CA ILE A 132 9.38 20.17 4.97
C ILE A 132 8.07 20.29 4.23
N ASP A 133 7.86 19.38 3.29
CA ASP A 133 6.61 19.26 2.57
C ASP A 133 5.88 17.98 2.98
N TYR A 134 4.56 18.04 2.92
CA TYR A 134 3.69 16.87 2.98
C TYR A 134 3.01 16.70 1.62
N TYR A 135 3.00 15.48 1.10
CA TYR A 135 2.28 15.13 -0.10
C TYR A 135 1.14 14.20 0.29
N ALA A 136 -0.09 14.68 0.17
CA ALA A 136 -1.26 13.85 0.36
C ALA A 136 -1.49 13.01 -0.90
N ASP A 137 -1.78 11.71 -0.72
CA ASP A 137 -2.07 10.84 -1.86
C ASP A 137 -3.29 11.34 -2.63
N PHE A 138 -4.31 11.80 -1.88
CA PHE A 138 -5.53 12.40 -2.44
C PHE A 138 -5.98 13.60 -1.61
N VAL A 139 -6.65 14.54 -2.27
CA VAL A 139 -7.44 15.59 -1.61
C VAL A 139 -8.85 15.51 -2.16
N VAL A 140 -9.83 15.33 -1.28
CA VAL A 140 -11.24 15.13 -1.64
C VAL A 140 -12.06 16.34 -1.24
N ASN A 141 -12.82 16.88 -2.19
CA ASN A 141 -13.82 17.91 -1.98
C ASN A 141 -15.19 17.22 -1.77
N LYS A 142 -15.75 17.33 -0.59
CA LYS A 142 -17.05 16.72 -0.24
C LYS A 142 -18.23 17.57 -0.70
N LEU A 143 -19.42 17.00 -0.63
CA LEU A 143 -20.65 17.70 -1.03
C LEU A 143 -20.98 18.90 -0.14
N ASP A 144 -20.56 18.88 1.10
CA ASP A 144 -20.72 19.96 2.08
C ASP A 144 -19.61 21.01 2.04
N ASP A 145 -18.80 21.04 0.98
CA ASP A 145 -17.63 21.90 0.79
C ASP A 145 -16.45 21.65 1.75
N SER A 146 -16.56 20.68 2.62
CA SER A 146 -15.40 20.27 3.44
C SER A 146 -14.34 19.58 2.58
N VAL A 147 -13.07 19.75 3.00
CA VAL A 147 -11.90 19.20 2.31
C VAL A 147 -11.19 18.20 3.20
N GLU A 148 -10.90 17.02 2.67
CA GLU A 148 -10.06 16.04 3.34
C GLU A 148 -8.78 15.77 2.54
N ALA A 149 -7.63 15.88 3.20
CA ALA A 149 -6.35 15.37 2.72
C ALA A 149 -6.22 13.91 3.16
N ILE A 150 -6.00 13.02 2.22
CA ILE A 150 -6.05 11.58 2.44
C ILE A 150 -4.72 10.94 2.12
N ASP A 151 -4.29 10.08 3.03
CA ASP A 151 -3.11 9.24 2.90
C ASP A 151 -3.54 7.77 3.01
N VAL A 152 -3.09 6.93 2.07
CA VAL A 152 -3.44 5.51 2.02
C VAL A 152 -2.27 4.69 2.51
N LYS A 153 -2.29 4.33 3.78
CA LYS A 153 -1.16 3.67 4.46
C LYS A 153 -1.49 2.33 5.10
N GLY A 154 -0.48 1.47 5.10
CA GLY A 154 -0.49 0.26 5.92
C GLY A 154 -0.05 0.51 7.37
N VAL A 155 0.90 1.43 7.61
CA VAL A 155 1.53 1.70 8.91
C VAL A 155 1.89 3.17 9.03
N GLU A 156 1.63 3.76 10.19
CA GLU A 156 2.11 5.10 10.54
C GLU A 156 3.57 5.06 11.00
N THR A 157 4.40 5.88 10.39
CA THR A 157 5.77 6.12 10.84
C THR A 157 5.82 7.29 11.83
N ASP A 158 6.86 7.38 12.65
CA ASP A 158 7.02 8.51 13.58
C ASP A 158 7.20 9.84 12.82
N VAL A 159 7.87 9.82 11.68
CA VAL A 159 7.97 10.99 10.78
C VAL A 159 6.58 11.43 10.30
N PHE A 160 5.71 10.50 9.94
CA PHE A 160 4.34 10.81 9.58
C PHE A 160 3.58 11.47 10.72
N LYS A 161 3.67 10.95 11.95
CA LYS A 161 3.01 11.55 13.13
C LYS A 161 3.45 13.00 13.41
N ILE A 162 4.74 13.29 13.19
CA ILE A 162 5.26 14.66 13.31
C ILE A 162 4.65 15.55 12.21
N LYS A 163 4.68 15.10 10.96
CA LYS A 163 4.09 15.83 9.84
C LYS A 163 2.58 16.04 10.02
N GLN A 164 1.85 15.06 10.54
CA GLN A 164 0.43 15.17 10.84
C GLN A 164 0.13 16.29 11.86
N LYS A 165 0.94 16.40 12.92
CA LYS A 165 0.80 17.49 13.90
C LYS A 165 1.08 18.87 13.27
N LEU A 166 2.13 18.98 12.46
CA LEU A 166 2.44 20.21 11.73
C LEU A 166 1.32 20.56 10.75
N PHE A 167 0.83 19.57 10.01
CA PHE A 167 -0.29 19.76 9.06
C PHE A 167 -1.51 20.33 9.76
N GLY A 168 -1.98 19.72 10.85
CA GLY A 168 -3.15 20.19 11.59
C GLY A 168 -2.98 21.59 12.21
N SER A 169 -1.72 22.00 12.52
CA SER A 169 -1.44 23.36 13.00
C SER A 169 -1.47 24.42 11.88
N ILE A 170 -1.05 24.05 10.67
CA ILE A 170 -0.93 24.97 9.53
C ILE A 170 -2.22 25.03 8.69
N TYR A 171 -2.90 23.90 8.58
CA TYR A 171 -4.12 23.73 7.78
C TYR A 171 -5.30 23.27 8.67
N PRO A 172 -5.78 24.10 9.62
CA PRO A 172 -6.81 23.69 10.58
C PRO A 172 -8.17 23.36 9.92
N ASP A 173 -8.43 23.92 8.74
CA ASP A 173 -9.68 23.72 8.00
C ASP A 173 -9.65 22.49 7.08
N ILE A 174 -8.51 21.80 6.97
CA ILE A 174 -8.34 20.61 6.16
C ILE A 174 -8.08 19.41 7.06
N ARG A 175 -8.99 18.44 7.07
CA ARG A 175 -8.82 17.22 7.85
C ARG A 175 -7.81 16.29 7.16
N LEU A 176 -6.69 15.95 7.83
CA LEU A 176 -5.79 14.92 7.36
C LEU A 176 -6.21 13.56 7.89
N VAL A 177 -6.54 12.64 7.01
CA VAL A 177 -7.08 11.31 7.32
C VAL A 177 -6.21 10.22 6.69
N CYS A 178 -5.95 9.15 7.44
CA CYS A 178 -5.30 7.96 6.92
C CYS A 178 -6.33 6.84 6.75
N TYR A 179 -6.40 6.26 5.55
CA TYR A 179 -7.25 5.12 5.27
C TYR A 179 -6.45 3.85 5.05
N ARG A 180 -7.05 2.74 5.48
CA ARG A 180 -6.57 1.40 5.23
C ARG A 180 -7.71 0.48 4.81
N TRP A 181 -7.46 -0.36 3.82
CA TRP A 181 -8.40 -1.41 3.46
C TRP A 181 -8.46 -2.49 4.54
N SER A 182 -9.66 -2.87 4.94
CA SER A 182 -9.86 -3.94 5.90
C SER A 182 -10.94 -4.92 5.44
N ALA A 183 -10.51 -6.11 5.02
CA ALA A 183 -11.42 -7.22 4.73
C ALA A 183 -12.15 -7.70 5.98
N LYS A 184 -11.48 -7.69 7.14
CA LYS A 184 -12.04 -8.17 8.41
C LYS A 184 -13.16 -7.28 8.94
N TYR A 185 -13.06 -5.97 8.75
CA TYR A 185 -14.01 -5.00 9.31
C TYR A 185 -14.92 -4.42 8.22
N GLY A 186 -15.66 -5.30 7.54
CA GLY A 186 -16.69 -4.93 6.59
C GLY A 186 -16.22 -4.83 5.13
N ASN A 187 -15.03 -5.34 4.79
CA ASN A 187 -14.49 -5.31 3.42
C ASN A 187 -14.55 -3.91 2.80
N ARG A 188 -14.06 -2.92 3.55
CA ARG A 188 -14.15 -1.49 3.23
C ARG A 188 -12.88 -0.72 3.59
N TRP A 189 -12.78 0.50 3.10
CA TRP A 189 -11.83 1.48 3.59
C TRP A 189 -12.23 1.94 4.99
N VAL A 190 -11.30 1.89 5.92
CA VAL A 190 -11.50 2.25 7.32
C VAL A 190 -10.46 3.28 7.71
N GLU A 191 -10.88 4.34 8.37
CA GLU A 191 -9.96 5.30 8.96
C GLU A 191 -9.03 4.59 9.97
N LEU A 192 -7.76 4.91 9.95
CA LEU A 192 -6.76 4.17 10.71
C LEU A 192 -7.00 4.21 12.22
N ASP A 193 -7.51 5.32 12.74
CA ASP A 193 -7.84 5.45 14.16
C ASP A 193 -9.10 4.66 14.55
N GLU A 194 -10.10 4.60 13.66
CA GLU A 194 -11.23 3.68 13.82
C GLU A 194 -10.76 2.22 13.82
N LEU A 195 -9.89 1.87 12.88
CA LEU A 195 -9.35 0.52 12.77
C LEU A 195 -8.60 0.09 14.03
N LYS A 196 -7.80 0.98 14.62
CA LYS A 196 -7.12 0.74 15.91
C LYS A 196 -8.11 0.44 17.03
N LYS A 197 -9.21 1.21 17.11
CA LYS A 197 -10.28 0.99 18.10
C LYS A 197 -10.97 -0.36 17.90
N LEU A 198 -11.30 -0.72 16.66
CA LEU A 198 -11.92 -2.02 16.32
C LEU A 198 -11.01 -3.20 16.70
N ILE A 199 -9.70 -3.10 16.38
CA ILE A 199 -8.72 -4.13 16.75
C ILE A 199 -8.60 -4.26 18.27
N ALA A 200 -8.58 -3.15 19.01
CA ALA A 200 -8.50 -3.15 20.46
C ALA A 200 -9.75 -3.78 21.11
N ALA A 201 -10.94 -3.48 20.59
CA ALA A 201 -12.19 -4.08 21.04
C ALA A 201 -12.21 -5.60 20.81
N ASP A 202 -11.76 -6.07 19.64
CA ASP A 202 -11.67 -7.51 19.35
C ASP A 202 -10.68 -8.25 20.29
N LYS A 203 -9.58 -7.62 20.64
CA LYS A 203 -8.61 -8.19 21.58
C LYS A 203 -9.21 -8.35 22.98
N LYS A 204 -10.06 -7.40 23.43
CA LYS A 204 -10.76 -7.47 24.72
C LYS A 204 -11.80 -8.60 24.76
N LYS A 205 -12.48 -8.88 23.63
CA LYS A 205 -13.49 -9.95 23.54
C LYS A 205 -12.89 -11.37 23.54
N ARG A 206 -11.58 -11.50 23.26
CA ARG A 206 -10.86 -12.78 23.18
C ARG A 206 -10.12 -13.16 24.48
N LYS A 207 -10.09 -12.25 25.45
CA LYS A 207 -9.59 -12.48 26.81
C LYS A 207 -10.74 -12.82 27.75
#